data_488213e7f1a62d7fda70b9f59a581ae4
#
_entry.id   488213e7f1a62d7fda70b9f59a581ae4
#
_cell.length_a   1.000
_cell.length_b   1.000
_cell.length_c   1.000
_cell.angle_alpha   90.00
_cell.angle_beta   90.00
_cell.angle_gamma   90.00
#
_symmetry.space_group_name_H-M   'P 1'
#
loop_
_entity.id
_entity.type
_entity.pdbx_description
1 polymer ?
#
loop_
_entity_poly.entity_id
_entity_poly.type
_entity_poly.pdbx_seq_one_letter_code
_entity_poly.pdbx_strand_id
1 'polypeptide(L)'
;MDSQNSYNTYLTKLFAVLKRGKVYTTKFPRYAVSKSPTGIKCDDNEGMVIVPSTNVSKNRNDYDDEPMFHPYECNWKLDDKGNIIITSLQGFDSKFARDGSNGQVGIVNMPWYVKTWTDDNYWYISVTDTALDGYKLLGECIMPDGSEQGFMVHSKYAMGAYKIGDEYYPYSASGLKPQSGENIAKNTTVRPSYSSLISYCHKLGSSYCAETSNDLFFIQLQFMIKYATINSQSAMRGCTDYYITYPIVSGQTNTAGVVLATSNANNLLIGSRVSVGSDNVDSYNAAMHDHAWSAKVISKTPLADDSTKTLVTLDCDPMDTDTSMFVRTMPWWTGACDGVRGTDGSPIDVLSGKEPFVIGGIECALGGYEVLGNVVMDIQTGENAVVYRDVYICHDASKLTTDMSIVRTWDKSPYIITGNTESWRYISEEGIDIDNGLMVPTAYEATSNTGFSDGLYTDKGTSGQREWWAFGNLHNGSDAGAWILRGRFDLGHADWGILSRLSPNGMYGNRKASS
;
A
#
# COMPACT_ATOMS: atom_id res chain seq x y z
N MET A 1 -34.87 -8.71 12.52
CA MET A 1 -33.57 -8.00 12.64
C MET A 1 -32.71 -8.62 11.58
N ASP A 2 -32.34 -7.83 10.57
CA ASP A 2 -31.53 -8.33 9.47
C ASP A 2 -30.16 -8.78 9.99
N SER A 3 -29.79 -10.02 9.67
CA SER A 3 -28.53 -10.65 10.05
C SER A 3 -27.29 -9.87 9.53
N GLN A 4 -27.47 -8.98 8.58
CA GLN A 4 -26.40 -8.18 7.95
C GLN A 4 -25.82 -7.09 8.87
N ASN A 5 -26.54 -6.62 9.88
CA ASN A 5 -26.04 -5.57 10.80
C ASN A 5 -25.51 -6.13 12.13
N SER A 6 -25.41 -7.45 12.29
CA SER A 6 -25.04 -8.04 13.57
C SER A 6 -23.58 -7.80 13.94
N TYR A 7 -22.63 -7.93 12.98
CA TYR A 7 -21.21 -7.74 13.24
C TYR A 7 -20.84 -6.27 13.45
N ASN A 8 -21.38 -5.35 12.67
CA ASN A 8 -21.16 -3.92 12.87
C ASN A 8 -21.59 -3.49 14.28
N THR A 9 -22.80 -3.91 14.70
CA THR A 9 -23.31 -3.64 16.06
C THR A 9 -22.47 -4.30 17.14
N TYR A 10 -22.04 -5.54 16.91
CA TYR A 10 -21.18 -6.27 17.84
C TYR A 10 -19.83 -5.57 18.02
N LEU A 11 -19.15 -5.21 16.94
CA LEU A 11 -17.86 -4.53 16.96
C LEU A 11 -17.93 -3.16 17.63
N THR A 12 -18.96 -2.36 17.32
CA THR A 12 -19.19 -1.06 17.96
C THR A 12 -19.32 -1.20 19.48
N LYS A 13 -20.08 -2.20 19.96
CA LYS A 13 -20.24 -2.48 21.40
C LYS A 13 -18.96 -3.02 22.02
N LEU A 14 -18.28 -3.95 21.35
CA LEU A 14 -17.03 -4.54 21.80
C LEU A 14 -15.96 -3.45 22.00
N PHE A 15 -15.76 -2.63 20.99
CA PHE A 15 -14.76 -1.58 21.03
C PHE A 15 -15.08 -0.49 22.06
N ALA A 16 -16.36 -0.17 22.26
CA ALA A 16 -16.75 0.76 23.34
C ALA A 16 -16.36 0.23 24.75
N VAL A 17 -16.38 -1.09 24.95
CA VAL A 17 -15.97 -1.73 26.22
C VAL A 17 -14.44 -1.85 26.34
N LEU A 18 -13.75 -2.05 25.22
CA LEU A 18 -12.30 -2.26 25.19
C LEU A 18 -11.50 -0.96 25.24
N LYS A 19 -12.12 0.21 25.10
CA LYS A 19 -11.44 1.51 25.23
C LYS A 19 -10.71 1.64 26.55
N ARG A 20 -9.48 2.09 26.49
CA ARG A 20 -8.60 2.27 27.68
C ARG A 20 -8.27 3.72 27.96
N GLY A 21 -8.52 4.63 27.03
CA GLY A 21 -8.18 6.05 27.14
C GLY A 21 -6.67 6.32 27.20
N LYS A 22 -5.86 5.36 26.76
CA LYS A 22 -4.41 5.51 26.67
C LYS A 22 -4.05 6.45 25.52
N VAL A 23 -2.92 7.15 25.70
CA VAL A 23 -2.40 8.12 24.74
C VAL A 23 -1.02 7.67 24.28
N TYR A 24 -0.88 7.36 23.00
CA TYR A 24 0.37 6.91 22.40
C TYR A 24 0.97 8.04 21.57
N THR A 25 2.03 8.66 22.09
CA THR A 25 2.68 9.81 21.45
C THR A 25 4.09 9.44 20.99
N THR A 26 4.47 9.97 19.82
CA THR A 26 5.86 10.00 19.38
C THR A 26 6.21 11.43 19.00
N LYS A 27 7.43 11.88 19.36
CA LYS A 27 7.97 13.17 18.97
C LYS A 27 9.21 13.01 18.12
N PHE A 28 9.36 13.88 17.13
CA PHE A 28 10.46 13.89 16.19
C PHE A 28 11.20 15.23 16.23
N PRO A 29 12.54 15.24 16.08
CA PRO A 29 13.34 16.47 16.09
C PRO A 29 12.92 17.42 14.96
N ARG A 30 12.71 18.70 15.29
CA ARG A 30 12.28 19.72 14.33
C ARG A 30 13.44 20.43 13.64
N TYR A 31 14.55 20.63 14.37
CA TYR A 31 15.67 21.48 13.92
C TYR A 31 17.04 20.80 14.02
N ALA A 32 17.15 19.50 14.02
CA ALA A 32 18.44 18.83 14.02
C ALA A 32 19.22 19.14 12.73
N VAL A 33 20.55 19.30 12.82
CA VAL A 33 21.46 19.50 11.66
C VAL A 33 21.37 18.32 10.68
N SER A 34 21.09 17.12 11.21
CA SER A 34 20.57 15.98 10.46
C SER A 34 19.23 15.64 11.09
N LYS A 35 18.12 16.03 10.49
CA LYS A 35 16.79 15.66 11.00
C LYS A 35 16.71 14.14 11.09
N SER A 36 16.92 13.59 12.28
CA SER A 36 16.86 12.14 12.49
C SER A 36 15.48 11.62 12.17
N PRO A 37 15.35 10.55 11.38
CA PRO A 37 14.08 9.89 11.15
C PRO A 37 13.56 9.14 12.38
N THR A 38 14.38 8.99 13.42
CA THR A 38 14.03 8.29 14.66
C THR A 38 13.40 9.26 15.65
N GLY A 39 12.20 8.93 16.08
CA GLY A 39 11.46 9.65 17.11
C GLY A 39 11.70 9.11 18.51
N ILE A 40 11.08 9.77 19.48
CA ILE A 40 11.08 9.39 20.90
C ILE A 40 9.64 9.11 21.31
N LYS A 41 9.38 7.90 21.81
CA LYS A 41 8.08 7.51 22.36
C LYS A 41 7.82 8.22 23.69
N CYS A 42 6.60 8.69 23.89
CA CYS A 42 6.15 9.45 25.05
C CYS A 42 4.78 8.94 25.52
N ASP A 43 4.33 9.37 26.69
CA ASP A 43 3.06 8.99 27.32
C ASP A 43 2.94 7.46 27.44
N ASP A 44 1.80 6.86 27.17
CA ASP A 44 1.62 5.40 27.22
C ASP A 44 2.43 4.64 26.15
N ASN A 45 3.07 5.34 25.22
CA ASN A 45 3.97 4.76 24.24
C ASN A 45 5.40 4.54 24.78
N GLU A 46 5.75 5.18 25.90
CA GLU A 46 7.09 5.08 26.48
C GLU A 46 7.42 3.63 26.89
N GLY A 47 8.58 3.14 26.47
CA GLY A 47 9.05 1.79 26.80
C GLY A 47 8.40 0.66 25.99
N MET A 48 7.39 0.92 25.16
CA MET A 48 6.81 -0.11 24.29
C MET A 48 7.78 -0.52 23.19
N VAL A 49 7.93 -1.83 23.00
CA VAL A 49 8.86 -2.44 22.05
C VAL A 49 8.10 -3.23 20.99
N ILE A 50 8.54 -3.10 19.75
CA ILE A 50 8.10 -3.93 18.65
C ILE A 50 9.31 -4.39 17.83
N VAL A 51 9.32 -5.66 17.47
CA VAL A 51 10.28 -6.28 16.56
C VAL A 51 9.48 -7.03 15.49
N PRO A 52 9.65 -6.72 14.20
CA PRO A 52 8.90 -7.39 13.14
C PRO A 52 9.12 -8.91 13.17
N SER A 53 8.06 -9.65 12.90
CA SER A 53 8.04 -11.12 12.86
C SER A 53 8.33 -11.66 11.45
N THR A 54 8.57 -12.97 11.36
CA THR A 54 8.71 -13.67 10.07
C THR A 54 7.80 -14.92 10.04
N ASN A 55 7.83 -15.67 8.94
CA ASN A 55 7.11 -16.95 8.85
C ASN A 55 7.62 -18.00 9.86
N VAL A 56 8.84 -17.85 10.34
CA VAL A 56 9.47 -18.82 11.26
C VAL A 56 9.62 -18.29 12.68
N SER A 57 9.59 -16.97 12.88
CA SER A 57 9.82 -16.33 14.17
C SER A 57 8.66 -15.40 14.56
N LYS A 58 8.03 -15.65 15.69
CA LYS A 58 7.17 -14.67 16.35
C LYS A 58 8.03 -13.86 17.31
N ASN A 59 8.21 -12.58 17.01
CA ASN A 59 9.01 -11.66 17.80
C ASN A 59 8.11 -10.84 18.76
N ARG A 60 8.76 -10.10 19.67
CA ARG A 60 8.07 -9.25 20.65
C ARG A 60 7.33 -8.12 19.96
N ASN A 61 6.05 -7.97 20.29
CA ASN A 61 5.21 -6.85 19.89
C ASN A 61 4.30 -6.47 21.06
N ASP A 62 4.68 -5.44 21.81
CA ASP A 62 3.91 -5.00 22.99
C ASP A 62 2.55 -4.41 22.61
N TYR A 63 2.35 -4.03 21.35
CA TYR A 63 1.08 -3.52 20.84
C TYR A 63 0.04 -4.61 20.58
N ASP A 64 0.44 -5.91 20.48
CA ASP A 64 -0.52 -7.00 20.28
C ASP A 64 -1.49 -7.13 21.47
N ASP A 65 -1.07 -6.73 22.69
CA ASP A 65 -1.88 -6.77 23.91
C ASP A 65 -2.72 -5.49 24.12
N GLU A 66 -2.57 -4.49 23.27
CA GLU A 66 -3.32 -3.25 23.32
C GLU A 66 -4.50 -3.28 22.34
N PRO A 67 -5.75 -3.25 22.83
CA PRO A 67 -6.94 -3.42 21.98
C PRO A 67 -7.01 -2.44 20.80
N MET A 68 -6.51 -1.22 20.99
CA MET A 68 -6.48 -0.18 19.94
C MET A 68 -5.67 -0.60 18.72
N PHE A 69 -4.59 -1.38 18.91
CA PHE A 69 -3.69 -1.81 17.85
C PHE A 69 -3.98 -3.22 17.34
N HIS A 70 -4.87 -3.94 18.01
CA HIS A 70 -5.17 -5.32 17.63
C HIS A 70 -5.95 -5.38 16.31
N PRO A 71 -5.41 -6.01 15.24
CA PRO A 71 -6.09 -6.14 13.98
C PRO A 71 -7.03 -7.35 13.99
N TYR A 72 -8.30 -7.15 13.68
CA TYR A 72 -9.27 -8.23 13.49
C TYR A 72 -9.48 -8.46 12.00
N GLU A 73 -9.14 -9.64 11.49
CA GLU A 73 -9.43 -9.95 10.09
C GLU A 73 -10.91 -10.17 9.88
N CYS A 74 -11.45 -9.62 8.78
CA CYS A 74 -12.86 -9.71 8.43
C CYS A 74 -13.06 -9.94 6.93
N ASN A 75 -14.27 -10.39 6.58
CA ASN A 75 -14.81 -10.15 5.25
C ASN A 75 -15.76 -8.95 5.30
N TRP A 76 -15.73 -8.13 4.26
CA TRP A 76 -16.54 -6.92 4.18
C TRP A 76 -17.11 -6.71 2.77
N LYS A 77 -18.13 -5.88 2.68
CA LYS A 77 -18.69 -5.31 1.46
C LYS A 77 -19.27 -3.93 1.76
N LEU A 78 -19.58 -3.15 0.75
CA LEU A 78 -20.39 -1.93 0.89
C LEU A 78 -21.85 -2.22 0.58
N ASP A 79 -22.75 -1.50 1.25
CA ASP A 79 -24.16 -1.44 0.86
C ASP A 79 -24.37 -0.40 -0.26
N ASP A 80 -25.62 -0.27 -0.74
CA ASP A 80 -25.96 0.67 -1.84
C ASP A 80 -25.77 2.15 -1.46
N LYS A 81 -25.57 2.44 -0.17
CA LYS A 81 -25.28 3.80 0.32
C LYS A 81 -23.80 4.04 0.59
N GLY A 82 -22.95 3.02 0.37
CA GLY A 82 -21.54 3.08 0.66
C GLY A 82 -21.15 2.81 2.11
N ASN A 83 -22.10 2.31 2.94
CA ASN A 83 -21.78 1.94 4.31
C ASN A 83 -21.07 0.58 4.34
N ILE A 84 -20.06 0.46 5.21
CA ILE A 84 -19.31 -0.79 5.39
C ILE A 84 -20.19 -1.82 6.11
N ILE A 85 -20.31 -3.02 5.55
CA ILE A 85 -20.96 -4.18 6.14
C ILE A 85 -19.92 -5.26 6.39
N ILE A 86 -19.69 -5.62 7.64
CA ILE A 86 -18.86 -6.77 8.02
C ILE A 86 -19.71 -8.04 7.87
N THR A 87 -19.25 -8.96 7.04
CA THR A 87 -19.96 -10.20 6.70
C THR A 87 -19.48 -11.40 7.51
N SER A 88 -18.22 -11.39 7.96
CA SER A 88 -17.65 -12.40 8.87
C SER A 88 -16.40 -11.88 9.58
N LEU A 89 -16.04 -12.52 10.69
CA LEU A 89 -14.84 -12.22 11.48
C LEU A 89 -14.01 -13.48 11.69
N GLN A 90 -12.71 -13.39 11.52
CA GLN A 90 -11.77 -14.48 11.80
C GLN A 90 -11.87 -14.91 13.28
N GLY A 91 -11.93 -16.22 13.51
CA GLY A 91 -12.04 -16.79 14.86
C GLY A 91 -13.44 -16.76 15.47
N PHE A 92 -14.39 -16.01 14.88
CA PHE A 92 -15.79 -15.94 15.35
C PHE A 92 -16.78 -16.58 14.37
N ASP A 93 -16.42 -16.65 13.10
CA ASP A 93 -17.30 -17.19 12.06
C ASP A 93 -16.54 -18.18 11.17
N SER A 94 -17.10 -19.38 11.01
CA SER A 94 -16.57 -20.41 10.11
C SER A 94 -16.65 -20.03 8.62
N LYS A 95 -17.39 -18.97 8.27
CA LYS A 95 -17.50 -18.45 6.90
C LYS A 95 -16.35 -17.49 6.55
N PHE A 96 -15.55 -17.06 7.51
CA PHE A 96 -14.40 -16.21 7.20
C PHE A 96 -13.48 -16.92 6.19
N ALA A 97 -13.11 -16.21 5.12
CA ALA A 97 -12.24 -16.73 4.08
C ALA A 97 -11.32 -15.62 3.55
N ARG A 98 -10.03 -15.95 3.38
CA ARG A 98 -9.05 -15.02 2.80
C ARG A 98 -9.01 -15.05 1.27
N ASP A 99 -9.60 -16.06 0.64
CA ASP A 99 -9.57 -16.31 -0.81
C ASP A 99 -10.60 -15.50 -1.62
N GLY A 100 -11.38 -14.62 -0.97
CA GLY A 100 -12.42 -13.83 -1.61
C GLY A 100 -13.77 -14.52 -1.76
N SER A 101 -13.90 -15.80 -1.40
CA SER A 101 -15.15 -16.58 -1.54
C SER A 101 -16.29 -16.03 -0.67
N ASN A 102 -16.00 -15.28 0.37
CA ASN A 102 -16.98 -14.65 1.25
C ASN A 102 -16.94 -13.10 1.24
N GLY A 103 -16.44 -12.51 0.16
CA GLY A 103 -16.32 -11.06 0.00
C GLY A 103 -14.89 -10.55 0.13
N GLN A 104 -14.74 -9.24 0.22
CA GLN A 104 -13.46 -8.57 0.38
C GLN A 104 -12.82 -8.95 1.72
N VAL A 105 -11.50 -9.06 1.76
CA VAL A 105 -10.77 -9.32 3.02
C VAL A 105 -10.22 -8.01 3.56
N GLY A 106 -10.47 -7.74 4.82
CA GLY A 106 -10.05 -6.51 5.48
C GLY A 106 -9.56 -6.73 6.90
N ILE A 107 -9.07 -5.64 7.47
CA ILE A 107 -8.66 -5.49 8.85
C ILE A 107 -9.60 -4.50 9.52
N VAL A 108 -10.22 -4.92 10.62
CA VAL A 108 -11.03 -4.05 11.47
C VAL A 108 -10.21 -3.62 12.67
N ASN A 109 -10.21 -2.32 12.95
CA ASN A 109 -9.58 -1.73 14.13
C ASN A 109 -10.59 -0.88 14.92
N MET A 110 -10.26 -0.63 16.18
CA MET A 110 -10.94 0.39 16.98
C MET A 110 -10.79 1.77 16.35
N PRO A 111 -11.74 2.71 16.57
CA PRO A 111 -11.59 4.09 16.13
C PRO A 111 -10.35 4.75 16.72
N TRP A 112 -9.61 5.48 15.89
CA TRP A 112 -8.47 6.28 16.32
C TRP A 112 -8.80 7.76 16.27
N TYR A 113 -8.38 8.47 17.31
CA TYR A 113 -8.34 9.93 17.37
C TYR A 113 -6.88 10.37 17.28
N VAL A 114 -6.59 11.33 16.44
CA VAL A 114 -5.23 11.79 16.11
C VAL A 114 -5.07 13.26 16.45
N LYS A 115 -3.90 13.62 16.98
CA LYS A 115 -3.50 15.01 17.23
C LYS A 115 -2.05 15.21 16.81
N THR A 116 -1.76 16.35 16.21
CA THR A 116 -0.39 16.82 15.94
C THR A 116 -0.19 18.21 16.49
N TRP A 117 1.01 18.51 16.97
CA TRP A 117 1.43 19.84 17.43
C TRP A 117 2.94 19.97 17.38
N THR A 118 3.44 21.16 17.60
CA THR A 118 4.88 21.45 17.66
C THR A 118 5.22 22.25 18.91
N ASP A 119 6.43 22.06 19.42
CA ASP A 119 7.10 22.99 20.32
C ASP A 119 8.39 23.54 19.66
N ASP A 120 9.25 24.16 20.43
CA ASP A 120 10.48 24.76 19.90
C ASP A 120 11.43 23.72 19.30
N ASN A 121 11.45 22.49 19.79
CA ASN A 121 12.43 21.45 19.45
C ASN A 121 11.85 20.27 18.66
N TYR A 122 10.57 19.98 18.82
CA TYR A 122 9.93 18.78 18.32
C TYR A 122 8.60 19.07 17.62
N TRP A 123 8.24 18.21 16.69
CA TRP A 123 6.87 18.02 16.30
C TRP A 123 6.38 16.67 16.84
N TYR A 124 5.11 16.59 17.13
CA TYR A 124 4.47 15.47 17.81
C TYR A 124 3.35 14.89 16.96
N ILE A 125 3.21 13.58 17.02
CA ILE A 125 2.05 12.83 16.55
C ILE A 125 1.55 11.95 17.68
N SER A 126 0.25 11.96 17.93
CA SER A 126 -0.36 11.24 19.04
C SER A 126 -1.67 10.62 18.61
N VAL A 127 -1.92 9.40 19.11
CA VAL A 127 -3.16 8.66 18.85
C VAL A 127 -3.76 8.16 20.16
N THR A 128 -5.09 8.04 20.16
CA THR A 128 -5.86 7.50 21.29
C THR A 128 -7.16 6.87 20.81
N ASP A 129 -7.75 5.95 21.59
CA ASP A 129 -9.06 5.34 21.33
C ASP A 129 -10.24 6.17 21.85
N THR A 130 -9.97 7.33 22.45
CA THR A 130 -10.95 8.14 23.17
C THR A 130 -10.95 9.58 22.67
N ALA A 131 -12.12 10.19 22.52
CA ALA A 131 -12.23 11.60 22.20
C ALA A 131 -11.66 12.48 23.32
N LEU A 132 -10.53 13.11 23.04
CA LEU A 132 -9.85 14.06 23.93
C LEU A 132 -9.76 15.44 23.27
N ASP A 133 -9.54 16.48 24.08
CA ASP A 133 -9.44 17.86 23.57
C ASP A 133 -8.29 18.02 22.55
N GLY A 134 -8.64 18.57 21.39
CA GLY A 134 -7.73 18.77 20.28
C GLY A 134 -7.41 17.52 19.45
N TYR A 135 -7.94 16.33 19.79
CA TYR A 135 -7.86 15.14 18.97
C TYR A 135 -9.01 15.07 17.97
N LYS A 136 -8.71 14.65 16.75
CA LYS A 136 -9.69 14.46 15.67
C LYS A 136 -9.85 12.97 15.38
N LEU A 137 -11.09 12.51 15.27
CA LEU A 137 -11.42 11.15 14.83
C LEU A 137 -10.96 10.98 13.38
N LEU A 138 -10.34 9.85 13.03
CA LEU A 138 -9.97 9.55 11.64
C LEU A 138 -11.19 9.49 10.71
N GLY A 139 -10.99 9.90 9.47
CA GLY A 139 -12.04 9.99 8.46
C GLY A 139 -12.77 8.68 8.20
N GLU A 140 -12.08 7.54 8.32
CA GLU A 140 -12.60 6.18 8.16
C GLU A 140 -13.72 5.83 9.15
N CYS A 141 -13.80 6.58 10.24
CA CYS A 141 -14.87 6.42 11.23
C CYS A 141 -16.06 7.35 11.00
N ILE A 142 -16.08 8.13 9.93
CA ILE A 142 -17.16 9.07 9.61
C ILE A 142 -17.96 8.52 8.44
N MET A 143 -19.22 8.16 8.71
CA MET A 143 -20.13 7.61 7.71
C MET A 143 -20.49 8.64 6.64
N PRO A 144 -20.98 8.22 5.45
CA PRO A 144 -21.42 9.14 4.40
C PRO A 144 -22.49 10.17 4.83
N ASP A 145 -23.29 9.86 5.84
CA ASP A 145 -24.29 10.77 6.42
C ASP A 145 -23.73 11.70 7.51
N GLY A 146 -22.41 11.62 7.78
CA GLY A 146 -21.71 12.40 8.81
C GLY A 146 -21.82 11.84 10.22
N SER A 147 -22.49 10.71 10.43
CA SER A 147 -22.49 10.03 11.72
C SER A 147 -21.17 9.27 11.96
N GLU A 148 -20.86 8.99 13.24
CA GLU A 148 -19.66 8.23 13.59
C GLU A 148 -19.96 6.74 13.62
N GLN A 149 -19.07 5.92 13.03
CA GLN A 149 -19.08 4.48 13.24
C GLN A 149 -18.03 4.06 14.27
N GLY A 150 -18.34 2.99 15.01
CA GLY A 150 -17.53 2.54 16.13
C GLY A 150 -16.33 1.66 15.75
N PHE A 151 -15.89 1.65 14.51
CA PHE A 151 -14.75 0.87 14.00
C PHE A 151 -14.20 1.45 12.71
N MET A 152 -12.99 1.08 12.34
CA MET A 152 -12.35 1.34 11.05
C MET A 152 -12.17 0.03 10.29
N VAL A 153 -12.16 0.10 8.96
CA VAL A 153 -11.83 -1.04 8.11
C VAL A 153 -10.85 -0.60 7.02
N HIS A 154 -9.80 -1.40 6.83
CA HIS A 154 -8.88 -1.26 5.71
C HIS A 154 -8.79 -2.59 4.97
N SER A 155 -8.65 -2.57 3.65
CA SER A 155 -8.38 -3.79 2.90
C SER A 155 -7.06 -4.41 3.35
N LYS A 156 -7.07 -5.74 3.60
CA LYS A 156 -5.85 -6.45 3.99
C LYS A 156 -4.84 -6.52 2.85
N TYR A 157 -5.30 -6.71 1.62
CA TYR A 157 -4.48 -6.96 0.45
C TYR A 157 -4.61 -5.85 -0.59
N ALA A 158 -3.58 -5.71 -1.42
CA ALA A 158 -3.72 -5.01 -2.69
C ALA A 158 -4.84 -5.66 -3.53
N MET A 159 -5.51 -4.88 -4.39
CA MET A 159 -6.56 -5.45 -5.24
C MET A 159 -5.96 -6.27 -6.38
N GLY A 160 -6.56 -7.42 -6.62
CA GLY A 160 -6.29 -8.25 -7.78
C GLY A 160 -7.55 -8.53 -8.58
N ALA A 161 -7.38 -9.15 -9.75
CA ALA A 161 -8.49 -9.55 -10.60
C ALA A 161 -9.09 -10.87 -10.12
N TYR A 162 -10.28 -10.82 -9.53
CA TYR A 162 -11.03 -11.97 -9.05
C TYR A 162 -12.14 -12.34 -10.04
N LYS A 163 -12.19 -13.61 -10.47
CA LYS A 163 -13.14 -14.07 -11.47
C LYS A 163 -14.47 -14.48 -10.83
N ILE A 164 -15.57 -13.87 -11.27
CA ILE A 164 -16.95 -14.23 -10.91
C ILE A 164 -17.72 -14.53 -12.20
N GLY A 165 -18.09 -15.78 -12.43
CA GLY A 165 -18.62 -16.21 -13.72
C GLY A 165 -17.56 -16.03 -14.81
N ASP A 166 -17.87 -15.27 -15.87
CA ASP A 166 -16.95 -14.97 -16.96
C ASP A 166 -16.29 -13.57 -16.85
N GLU A 167 -16.61 -12.81 -15.81
CA GLU A 167 -16.14 -11.47 -15.59
C GLU A 167 -15.09 -11.37 -14.47
N TYR A 168 -14.23 -10.35 -14.54
CA TYR A 168 -13.24 -10.05 -13.52
C TYR A 168 -13.60 -8.78 -12.76
N TYR A 169 -13.45 -8.84 -11.44
CA TYR A 169 -13.74 -7.78 -10.49
C TYR A 169 -12.52 -7.46 -9.63
N PRO A 170 -12.36 -6.22 -9.16
CA PRO A 170 -11.30 -5.89 -8.20
C PRO A 170 -11.61 -6.50 -6.84
N TYR A 171 -10.67 -7.24 -6.27
CA TYR A 171 -10.85 -7.89 -4.98
C TYR A 171 -9.62 -7.74 -4.09
N SER A 172 -9.85 -7.45 -2.81
CA SER A 172 -8.90 -7.67 -1.73
C SER A 172 -9.04 -9.12 -1.29
N ALA A 173 -8.18 -9.99 -1.79
CA ALA A 173 -8.16 -11.42 -1.44
C ALA A 173 -6.75 -11.98 -1.58
N SER A 174 -6.45 -13.07 -0.86
CA SER A 174 -5.18 -13.79 -0.93
C SER A 174 -5.05 -14.56 -2.26
N GLY A 175 -3.83 -14.66 -2.78
CA GLY A 175 -3.51 -15.46 -3.96
C GLY A 175 -3.84 -14.80 -5.30
N LEU A 176 -4.11 -13.51 -5.31
CA LEU A 176 -4.39 -12.77 -6.54
C LEU A 176 -3.15 -12.04 -7.07
N LYS A 177 -3.08 -11.88 -8.39
CA LYS A 177 -2.13 -11.01 -9.05
C LYS A 177 -2.50 -9.56 -8.74
N PRO A 178 -1.62 -8.75 -8.10
CA PRO A 178 -1.98 -7.45 -7.54
C PRO A 178 -2.11 -6.33 -8.56
N GLN A 179 -1.65 -6.54 -9.78
CA GLN A 179 -1.90 -5.59 -10.85
C GLN A 179 -3.38 -5.62 -11.16
N SER A 180 -4.00 -4.53 -10.89
CA SER A 180 -5.42 -4.39 -11.07
C SER A 180 -5.79 -4.28 -12.52
N GLY A 181 -6.61 -5.18 -12.95
CA GLY A 181 -7.23 -5.07 -14.23
C GLY A 181 -7.50 -6.43 -14.86
N GLU A 182 -8.67 -6.55 -15.39
CA GLU A 182 -9.15 -7.68 -16.17
C GLU A 182 -8.13 -8.13 -17.21
N ASN A 183 -7.46 -7.17 -17.82
CA ASN A 183 -6.55 -7.39 -18.93
C ASN A 183 -5.26 -8.09 -18.51
N ILE A 184 -4.82 -7.89 -17.29
CA ILE A 184 -3.66 -8.61 -16.74
C ILE A 184 -4.02 -10.07 -16.47
N ALA A 185 -5.22 -10.34 -15.97
CA ALA A 185 -5.72 -11.70 -15.81
C ALA A 185 -5.86 -12.44 -17.14
N LYS A 186 -6.22 -11.73 -18.20
CA LYS A 186 -6.35 -12.26 -19.58
C LYS A 186 -5.06 -12.18 -20.40
N ASN A 187 -3.95 -11.70 -19.82
CA ASN A 187 -2.70 -11.46 -20.55
C ASN A 187 -2.86 -10.50 -21.72
N THR A 188 -3.69 -9.46 -21.57
CA THR A 188 -3.93 -8.44 -22.59
C THR A 188 -3.20 -7.13 -22.24
N THR A 189 -3.13 -6.21 -23.19
CA THR A 189 -2.25 -5.02 -23.13
C THR A 189 -2.76 -3.86 -22.30
N VAL A 190 -3.95 -3.94 -21.72
CA VAL A 190 -4.49 -2.83 -20.91
C VAL A 190 -3.93 -2.93 -19.49
N ARG A 191 -3.29 -1.89 -19.05
CA ARG A 191 -2.61 -1.73 -17.77
C ARG A 191 -3.42 -0.80 -16.88
N PRO A 192 -3.33 -0.93 -15.54
CA PRO A 192 -4.03 0.00 -14.68
C PRO A 192 -3.42 1.40 -14.77
N SER A 193 -4.29 2.40 -14.73
CA SER A 193 -4.00 3.82 -14.58
C SER A 193 -5.04 4.39 -13.62
N TYR A 194 -4.83 5.59 -13.09
CA TYR A 194 -5.83 6.25 -12.24
C TYR A 194 -7.23 6.23 -12.88
N SER A 195 -7.32 6.61 -14.14
CA SER A 195 -8.61 6.65 -14.87
C SER A 195 -9.26 5.27 -15.02
N SER A 196 -8.48 4.23 -15.29
CA SER A 196 -9.01 2.86 -15.42
C SER A 196 -9.40 2.26 -14.06
N LEU A 197 -8.71 2.63 -12.98
CA LEU A 197 -9.03 2.18 -11.61
C LEU A 197 -10.42 2.66 -11.19
N ILE A 198 -10.84 3.88 -11.56
CA ILE A 198 -12.20 4.38 -11.28
C ILE A 198 -13.23 3.42 -11.86
N SER A 199 -13.17 3.18 -13.17
CA SER A 199 -14.15 2.31 -13.86
C SER A 199 -14.09 0.86 -13.36
N TYR A 200 -12.89 0.38 -13.00
CA TYR A 200 -12.71 -0.98 -12.53
C TYR A 200 -13.32 -1.19 -11.14
N CYS A 201 -13.08 -0.27 -10.20
CA CYS A 201 -13.70 -0.33 -8.88
C CYS A 201 -15.23 -0.18 -8.96
N HIS A 202 -15.73 0.68 -9.82
CA HIS A 202 -17.16 0.90 -10.03
C HIS A 202 -17.91 -0.33 -10.61
N LYS A 203 -17.22 -1.37 -11.10
CA LYS A 203 -17.86 -2.67 -11.40
C LYS A 203 -18.53 -3.29 -10.17
N LEU A 204 -18.03 -3.01 -8.96
CA LEU A 204 -18.63 -3.48 -7.70
C LEU A 204 -19.74 -2.55 -7.17
N GLY A 205 -19.81 -1.34 -7.67
CA GLY A 205 -20.73 -0.27 -7.27
C GLY A 205 -20.02 1.07 -7.21
N SER A 206 -20.75 2.16 -7.41
CA SER A 206 -20.19 3.52 -7.46
C SER A 206 -19.55 4.01 -6.15
N SER A 207 -19.79 3.32 -5.04
CA SER A 207 -19.18 3.64 -3.74
C SER A 207 -17.79 3.01 -3.54
N TYR A 208 -17.37 2.10 -4.42
CA TYR A 208 -16.05 1.48 -4.35
C TYR A 208 -15.01 2.33 -5.08
N CYS A 209 -13.82 2.44 -4.48
CA CYS A 209 -12.69 3.11 -5.10
C CYS A 209 -11.38 2.35 -4.88
N ALA A 210 -10.34 2.79 -5.55
CA ALA A 210 -8.97 2.40 -5.27
C ALA A 210 -8.50 2.99 -3.92
N GLU A 211 -7.29 2.65 -3.47
CA GLU A 211 -6.71 3.08 -2.20
C GLU A 211 -6.95 4.57 -1.94
N THR A 212 -7.37 4.91 -0.73
CA THR A 212 -7.60 6.29 -0.33
C THR A 212 -6.43 6.88 0.44
N SER A 213 -6.39 8.20 0.51
CA SER A 213 -5.46 8.95 1.36
C SER A 213 -5.50 8.45 2.82
N ASN A 214 -6.69 8.17 3.35
CA ASN A 214 -6.86 7.65 4.70
C ASN A 214 -6.21 6.28 4.90
N ASP A 215 -6.31 5.36 3.94
CA ASP A 215 -5.67 4.04 4.03
C ASP A 215 -4.15 4.20 4.15
N LEU A 216 -3.54 5.05 3.31
CA LEU A 216 -2.11 5.34 3.37
C LEU A 216 -1.74 6.04 4.70
N PHE A 217 -2.51 7.03 5.11
CA PHE A 217 -2.25 7.79 6.35
C PHE A 217 -2.29 6.88 7.58
N PHE A 218 -3.24 5.95 7.65
CA PHE A 218 -3.31 4.95 8.73
C PHE A 218 -2.04 4.07 8.79
N ILE A 219 -1.49 3.65 7.64
CA ILE A 219 -0.24 2.90 7.58
C ILE A 219 0.94 3.76 8.05
N GLN A 220 1.02 5.02 7.64
CA GLN A 220 2.04 5.98 8.09
C GLN A 220 1.97 6.20 9.61
N LEU A 221 0.76 6.32 10.18
CA LEU A 221 0.56 6.41 11.63
C LEU A 221 1.11 5.18 12.37
N GLN A 222 0.94 3.96 11.82
CA GLN A 222 1.50 2.74 12.41
C GLN A 222 3.03 2.83 12.55
N PHE A 223 3.74 3.31 11.52
CA PHE A 223 5.19 3.48 11.58
C PHE A 223 5.59 4.54 12.60
N MET A 224 4.94 5.70 12.59
CA MET A 224 5.27 6.80 13.50
C MET A 224 5.04 6.44 14.96
N ILE A 225 3.97 5.74 15.27
CA ILE A 225 3.60 5.40 16.66
C ILE A 225 4.33 4.14 17.13
N LYS A 226 4.23 3.02 16.39
CA LYS A 226 4.74 1.72 16.83
C LYS A 226 6.26 1.63 16.74
N TYR A 227 6.83 2.16 15.66
CA TYR A 227 8.27 2.09 15.39
C TYR A 227 9.01 3.38 15.75
N ALA A 228 8.30 4.46 16.06
CA ALA A 228 8.86 5.79 16.29
C ALA A 228 9.83 6.19 15.17
N THR A 229 9.43 5.99 13.92
CA THR A 229 10.25 6.32 12.75
C THR A 229 9.42 6.96 11.64
N ILE A 230 10.04 7.89 10.93
CA ILE A 230 9.59 8.45 9.65
C ILE A 230 10.46 7.96 8.47
N ASN A 231 11.24 6.89 8.70
CA ASN A 231 11.91 6.08 7.69
C ASN A 231 11.36 4.65 7.78
N SER A 232 10.32 4.34 7.02
CA SER A 232 9.68 3.02 7.05
C SER A 232 10.65 1.89 6.71
N GLN A 233 11.60 2.14 5.81
CA GLN A 233 12.60 1.17 5.39
C GLN A 233 13.57 0.76 6.52
N SER A 234 13.71 1.58 7.56
CA SER A 234 14.51 1.21 8.73
C SER A 234 13.84 0.15 9.61
N ALA A 235 12.52 0.01 9.50
CA ALA A 235 11.73 -0.99 10.21
C ALA A 235 11.37 -2.17 9.31
N MET A 236 10.79 -1.88 8.15
CA MET A 236 10.40 -2.88 7.14
C MET A 236 10.57 -2.28 5.75
N ARG A 237 11.42 -2.92 4.94
CA ARG A 237 11.85 -2.32 3.66
C ARG A 237 10.84 -2.54 2.53
N GLY A 238 10.08 -3.61 2.57
CA GLY A 238 9.20 -3.99 1.48
C GLY A 238 9.93 -4.56 0.26
N CYS A 239 9.19 -4.91 -0.78
CA CYS A 239 9.75 -5.40 -2.04
C CYS A 239 10.11 -4.21 -2.96
N THR A 240 11.16 -3.48 -2.61
CA THR A 240 11.55 -2.22 -3.23
C THR A 240 12.94 -2.22 -3.87
N ASP A 241 13.71 -3.30 -3.67
CA ASP A 241 15.08 -3.49 -4.19
C ASP A 241 15.24 -4.92 -4.73
N TYR A 242 14.34 -5.32 -5.62
CA TYR A 242 14.30 -6.67 -6.16
C TYR A 242 14.09 -6.68 -7.69
N TYR A 243 14.58 -5.67 -8.37
CA TYR A 243 14.53 -5.61 -9.84
C TYR A 243 15.72 -6.36 -10.44
N ILE A 244 15.47 -7.58 -10.87
CA ILE A 244 16.48 -8.49 -11.41
C ILE A 244 16.03 -8.97 -12.79
N THR A 245 16.97 -8.99 -13.75
CA THR A 245 16.80 -9.65 -15.05
C THR A 245 18.01 -10.54 -15.29
N TYR A 246 17.77 -11.83 -15.56
CA TYR A 246 18.82 -12.81 -15.82
C TYR A 246 18.61 -13.52 -17.16
N PRO A 247 19.66 -13.72 -17.97
CA PRO A 247 19.58 -14.53 -19.16
C PRO A 247 19.41 -16.01 -18.82
N ILE A 248 18.65 -16.74 -19.61
CA ILE A 248 18.59 -18.20 -19.59
C ILE A 248 19.90 -18.75 -20.16
N VAL A 249 20.53 -19.70 -19.49
CA VAL A 249 21.86 -20.23 -19.88
C VAL A 249 21.78 -21.60 -20.53
N SER A 250 20.61 -22.24 -20.57
CA SER A 250 20.37 -23.52 -21.26
C SER A 250 18.92 -23.65 -21.61
N GLY A 251 18.62 -23.93 -22.86
CA GLY A 251 17.25 -24.16 -23.34
C GLY A 251 16.65 -25.43 -22.72
N GLN A 252 15.33 -25.42 -22.57
CA GLN A 252 14.52 -26.54 -22.11
C GLN A 252 13.34 -26.72 -23.06
N THR A 253 12.88 -27.96 -23.23
CA THR A 253 11.69 -28.27 -24.03
C THR A 253 10.59 -28.76 -23.12
N ASN A 254 9.37 -28.24 -23.29
CA ASN A 254 8.16 -28.64 -22.57
C ASN A 254 8.38 -28.73 -21.03
N THR A 255 9.00 -27.68 -20.46
CA THR A 255 9.38 -27.66 -19.04
C THR A 255 8.73 -26.47 -18.32
N ALA A 256 8.12 -26.71 -17.15
CA ALA A 256 7.63 -25.64 -16.27
C ALA A 256 8.80 -25.07 -15.44
N GLY A 257 9.71 -24.38 -16.10
CA GLY A 257 10.92 -23.84 -15.46
C GLY A 257 11.96 -23.35 -16.45
N VAL A 258 13.04 -22.80 -15.91
CA VAL A 258 14.14 -22.20 -16.65
C VAL A 258 15.47 -22.59 -16.05
N VAL A 259 16.52 -22.66 -16.85
CA VAL A 259 17.89 -22.93 -16.38
C VAL A 259 18.70 -21.65 -16.35
N LEU A 260 19.13 -21.26 -15.16
CA LEU A 260 19.97 -20.10 -14.89
C LEU A 260 21.37 -20.52 -14.41
N ALA A 261 22.33 -19.59 -14.51
CA ALA A 261 23.55 -19.72 -13.74
C ALA A 261 23.23 -19.85 -12.25
N THR A 262 23.89 -20.76 -11.53
CA THR A 262 23.60 -21.04 -10.12
C THR A 262 23.71 -19.78 -9.25
N SER A 263 24.68 -18.89 -9.53
CA SER A 263 24.80 -17.59 -8.85
C SER A 263 23.55 -16.70 -9.03
N ASN A 264 22.95 -16.71 -10.22
CA ASN A 264 21.73 -15.95 -10.54
C ASN A 264 20.50 -16.60 -9.89
N ALA A 265 20.36 -17.92 -10.01
CA ALA A 265 19.27 -18.65 -9.39
C ALA A 265 19.23 -18.47 -7.86
N ASN A 266 20.39 -18.35 -7.20
CA ASN A 266 20.49 -18.13 -5.75
C ASN A 266 19.90 -16.80 -5.31
N ASN A 267 19.88 -15.79 -6.16
CA ASN A 267 19.28 -14.48 -5.87
C ASN A 267 17.75 -14.47 -5.97
N LEU A 268 17.14 -15.47 -6.62
CA LEU A 268 15.69 -15.59 -6.66
C LEU A 268 15.17 -16.22 -5.37
N LEU A 269 14.15 -15.64 -4.78
CA LEU A 269 13.50 -16.18 -3.58
C LEU A 269 12.45 -17.22 -3.97
N ILE A 270 12.41 -18.34 -3.25
CA ILE A 270 11.29 -19.29 -3.36
C ILE A 270 10.02 -18.59 -2.89
N GLY A 271 8.95 -18.71 -3.66
CA GLY A 271 7.68 -17.99 -3.41
C GLY A 271 7.56 -16.66 -4.13
N SER A 272 8.68 -16.02 -4.52
CA SER A 272 8.64 -14.79 -5.33
C SER A 272 8.09 -15.05 -6.74
N ARG A 273 7.82 -13.97 -7.46
CA ARG A 273 7.25 -14.01 -8.80
C ARG A 273 8.27 -13.60 -9.84
N VAL A 274 8.23 -14.28 -10.99
CA VAL A 274 9.06 -13.98 -12.15
C VAL A 274 8.24 -14.07 -13.43
N SER A 275 8.63 -13.28 -14.43
CA SER A 275 8.18 -13.48 -15.81
C SER A 275 9.30 -14.07 -16.64
N VAL A 276 8.93 -14.83 -17.67
CA VAL A 276 9.84 -15.36 -18.69
C VAL A 276 9.45 -14.76 -20.03
N GLY A 277 10.41 -14.21 -20.74
CA GLY A 277 10.13 -13.56 -22.01
C GLY A 277 11.30 -13.52 -22.97
N SER A 278 11.00 -13.22 -24.23
CA SER A 278 11.95 -13.14 -25.34
C SER A 278 12.73 -11.81 -25.37
N ASP A 279 12.40 -10.84 -24.51
CA ASP A 279 13.06 -9.54 -24.46
C ASP A 279 13.46 -9.17 -23.01
N ASN A 280 14.59 -8.47 -22.88
CA ASN A 280 15.06 -7.92 -21.60
C ASN A 280 14.78 -6.41 -21.46
N VAL A 281 14.19 -5.79 -22.45
CA VAL A 281 13.84 -4.36 -22.42
C VAL A 281 12.72 -4.10 -21.45
N ASP A 282 12.67 -2.89 -20.91
CA ASP A 282 11.83 -2.47 -19.80
C ASP A 282 10.35 -2.86 -19.95
N SER A 283 9.72 -2.88 -18.82
CA SER A 283 8.37 -3.27 -18.38
C SER A 283 7.19 -3.01 -19.32
N TYR A 284 7.33 -2.16 -20.33
CA TYR A 284 6.25 -1.82 -21.27
C TYR A 284 6.10 -2.82 -22.41
N ASN A 285 7.05 -3.72 -22.58
CA ASN A 285 7.05 -4.64 -23.71
C ASN A 285 6.42 -5.98 -23.34
N ALA A 286 5.37 -6.38 -24.08
CA ALA A 286 4.71 -7.67 -23.91
C ALA A 286 5.68 -8.86 -24.07
N ALA A 287 6.75 -8.73 -24.84
CA ALA A 287 7.77 -9.74 -25.04
C ALA A 287 8.56 -10.11 -23.77
N MET A 288 8.49 -9.29 -22.71
CA MET A 288 9.03 -9.66 -21.40
C MET A 288 8.24 -10.76 -20.69
N HIS A 289 7.02 -11.01 -21.11
CA HIS A 289 6.04 -11.85 -20.41
C HIS A 289 5.42 -12.90 -21.35
N ASP A 290 5.94 -13.04 -22.56
CA ASP A 290 5.29 -13.79 -23.64
C ASP A 290 5.36 -15.32 -23.46
N HIS A 291 6.22 -15.82 -22.57
CA HIS A 291 6.33 -17.26 -22.23
C HIS A 291 5.70 -17.58 -20.87
N ALA A 292 5.96 -16.78 -19.84
CA ALA A 292 5.28 -16.90 -18.54
C ALA A 292 5.13 -15.53 -17.88
N TRP A 293 3.92 -15.21 -17.40
CA TRP A 293 3.67 -13.95 -16.73
C TRP A 293 3.46 -14.14 -15.23
N SER A 294 4.39 -13.60 -14.42
CA SER A 294 4.31 -13.58 -12.96
C SER A 294 4.13 -14.97 -12.34
N ALA A 295 4.88 -15.94 -12.85
CA ALA A 295 4.92 -17.31 -12.33
C ALA A 295 5.63 -17.36 -10.98
N LYS A 296 5.19 -18.26 -10.08
CA LYS A 296 5.82 -18.47 -8.77
C LYS A 296 7.08 -19.31 -8.89
N VAL A 297 8.14 -18.89 -8.22
CA VAL A 297 9.34 -19.71 -8.02
C VAL A 297 9.04 -20.80 -6.99
N ILE A 298 9.03 -22.06 -7.43
CA ILE A 298 8.67 -23.23 -6.59
C ILE A 298 9.90 -23.86 -5.96
N SER A 299 10.94 -24.10 -6.77
CA SER A 299 12.17 -24.75 -6.29
C SER A 299 13.36 -24.36 -7.14
N LYS A 300 14.56 -24.65 -6.62
CA LYS A 300 15.85 -24.45 -7.29
C LYS A 300 16.66 -25.71 -7.14
N THR A 301 16.99 -26.39 -8.24
CA THR A 301 17.72 -27.68 -8.25
C THR A 301 18.95 -27.57 -9.15
N PRO A 302 20.18 -27.65 -8.61
CA PRO A 302 21.38 -27.71 -9.43
C PRO A 302 21.31 -28.88 -10.42
N LEU A 303 21.78 -28.67 -11.64
CA LEU A 303 21.82 -29.75 -12.63
C LEU A 303 22.87 -30.82 -12.22
N ALA A 304 22.54 -32.09 -12.43
CA ALA A 304 23.38 -33.18 -12.01
C ALA A 304 24.70 -33.27 -12.82
N ASP A 305 24.67 -32.84 -14.06
CA ASP A 305 25.79 -32.85 -15.01
C ASP A 305 26.59 -31.53 -15.03
N ASP A 306 26.01 -30.42 -14.47
CA ASP A 306 26.66 -29.12 -14.44
C ASP A 306 26.18 -28.29 -13.23
N SER A 307 26.89 -28.38 -12.12
CA SER A 307 26.56 -27.66 -10.87
C SER A 307 26.66 -26.13 -10.97
N THR A 308 27.23 -25.60 -12.05
CA THR A 308 27.24 -24.14 -12.32
C THR A 308 25.91 -23.67 -12.84
N LYS A 309 24.98 -24.56 -13.16
CA LYS A 309 23.63 -24.30 -13.64
C LYS A 309 22.59 -24.87 -12.69
N THR A 310 21.49 -24.17 -12.58
CA THR A 310 20.35 -24.51 -11.69
C THR A 310 19.06 -24.43 -12.47
N LEU A 311 18.25 -25.48 -12.43
CA LEU A 311 16.85 -25.43 -12.85
C LEU A 311 16.03 -24.71 -11.78
N VAL A 312 15.39 -23.62 -12.17
CA VAL A 312 14.38 -22.90 -11.39
C VAL A 312 13.02 -23.37 -11.87
N THR A 313 12.32 -24.14 -11.05
CA THR A 313 10.97 -24.62 -11.34
C THR A 313 9.95 -23.53 -11.05
N LEU A 314 9.01 -23.34 -11.96
CA LEU A 314 8.00 -22.30 -11.92
C LEU A 314 6.57 -22.89 -11.88
N ASP A 315 5.65 -22.18 -11.25
CA ASP A 315 4.21 -22.48 -11.28
C ASP A 315 3.60 -21.85 -12.54
N CYS A 316 3.80 -22.52 -13.67
CA CYS A 316 3.27 -22.12 -14.97
C CYS A 316 3.07 -23.35 -15.86
N ASP A 317 2.39 -23.17 -16.98
CA ASP A 317 2.32 -24.19 -18.00
C ASP A 317 3.73 -24.52 -18.54
N PRO A 318 4.01 -25.79 -18.93
CA PRO A 318 5.25 -26.13 -19.58
C PRO A 318 5.47 -25.32 -20.86
N MET A 319 6.71 -24.86 -21.06
CA MET A 319 7.11 -24.03 -22.19
C MET A 319 8.46 -24.48 -22.77
N ASP A 320 8.72 -24.09 -24.00
CA ASP A 320 10.03 -24.17 -24.61
C ASP A 320 10.82 -22.90 -24.29
N THR A 321 12.07 -23.05 -23.90
CA THR A 321 12.95 -21.92 -23.62
C THR A 321 14.29 -22.08 -24.33
N ASP A 322 14.95 -20.98 -24.64
CA ASP A 322 16.30 -20.96 -25.20
C ASP A 322 17.16 -19.84 -24.57
N THR A 323 18.42 -19.75 -25.00
CA THR A 323 19.41 -18.82 -24.45
C THR A 323 19.23 -17.36 -24.90
N SER A 324 18.28 -17.07 -25.75
CA SER A 324 17.91 -15.69 -26.11
C SER A 324 16.89 -15.07 -25.15
N MET A 325 16.30 -15.90 -24.28
CA MET A 325 15.25 -15.49 -23.36
C MET A 325 15.79 -15.06 -22.00
N PHE A 326 14.93 -14.38 -21.25
CA PHE A 326 15.26 -13.79 -19.95
C PHE A 326 14.21 -14.11 -18.90
N VAL A 327 14.64 -14.14 -17.63
CA VAL A 327 13.79 -14.18 -16.44
C VAL A 327 13.87 -12.82 -15.76
N ARG A 328 12.72 -12.26 -15.37
CA ARG A 328 12.63 -11.02 -14.63
C ARG A 328 11.75 -11.16 -13.39
N THR A 329 12.17 -10.56 -12.27
CA THR A 329 11.36 -10.48 -11.05
C THR A 329 10.13 -9.60 -11.26
N MET A 330 9.04 -9.98 -10.60
CA MET A 330 7.72 -9.33 -10.67
C MET A 330 7.21 -9.01 -9.27
N PRO A 331 6.23 -8.11 -9.12
CA PRO A 331 5.54 -7.92 -7.84
C PRO A 331 5.00 -9.23 -7.29
N TRP A 332 5.08 -9.39 -5.96
CA TRP A 332 4.50 -10.53 -5.27
C TRP A 332 2.99 -10.58 -5.45
N TRP A 333 2.41 -11.76 -5.43
CA TRP A 333 0.96 -11.89 -5.34
C TRP A 333 0.51 -11.67 -3.90
N THR A 334 -0.73 -11.22 -3.76
CA THR A 334 -1.39 -10.98 -2.47
C THR A 334 -1.38 -12.24 -1.60
N GLY A 335 -1.33 -12.06 -0.29
CA GLY A 335 -1.23 -13.15 0.67
C GLY A 335 0.20 -13.70 0.86
N ALA A 336 1.21 -13.06 0.29
CA ALA A 336 2.61 -13.42 0.51
C ALA A 336 2.99 -13.37 2.00
N CYS A 337 2.38 -12.46 2.78
CA CYS A 337 2.61 -12.30 4.21
C CYS A 337 1.65 -13.14 5.10
N ASP A 338 0.77 -13.96 4.56
CA ASP A 338 -0.19 -14.75 5.35
C ASP A 338 0.45 -15.76 6.31
N GLY A 339 1.70 -16.13 6.05
CA GLY A 339 2.49 -17.00 6.90
C GLY A 339 3.25 -16.30 8.03
N VAL A 340 3.27 -14.98 8.07
CA VAL A 340 3.95 -14.20 9.13
C VAL A 340 3.27 -14.47 10.48
N ARG A 341 4.08 -14.80 11.50
CA ARG A 341 3.58 -15.23 12.81
C ARG A 341 3.10 -14.09 13.71
N GLY A 342 3.27 -12.85 13.27
CA GLY A 342 2.85 -11.64 13.99
C GLY A 342 1.97 -10.76 13.13
N THR A 343 1.54 -9.64 13.70
CA THR A 343 0.73 -8.61 13.02
C THR A 343 1.57 -7.67 12.16
N ASP A 344 2.89 -7.66 12.39
CA ASP A 344 3.88 -6.84 11.68
C ASP A 344 5.08 -7.72 11.30
N GLY A 345 5.55 -7.63 10.06
CA GLY A 345 6.72 -8.39 9.62
C GLY A 345 6.78 -8.68 8.12
N SER A 346 7.72 -9.56 7.73
CA SER A 346 7.90 -10.04 6.34
C SER A 346 8.09 -11.54 6.32
N PRO A 347 7.93 -12.21 5.17
CA PRO A 347 8.06 -13.68 5.08
C PRO A 347 9.37 -14.23 5.62
N ILE A 348 10.53 -13.67 5.22
CA ILE A 348 11.85 -14.17 5.57
C ILE A 348 12.71 -13.11 6.25
N ASP A 349 12.91 -11.94 5.62
CA ASP A 349 13.79 -10.87 6.08
C ASP A 349 13.16 -9.49 5.83
N VAL A 350 12.83 -8.80 6.91
CA VAL A 350 12.15 -7.50 6.88
C VAL A 350 12.98 -6.36 6.27
N LEU A 351 14.31 -6.53 6.17
CA LEU A 351 15.24 -5.51 5.67
C LEU A 351 15.87 -5.87 4.33
N SER A 352 15.52 -7.02 3.73
CA SER A 352 16.12 -7.48 2.46
C SER A 352 15.81 -6.56 1.25
N GLY A 353 14.70 -5.84 1.28
CA GLY A 353 14.18 -5.11 0.12
C GLY A 353 13.57 -6.00 -0.96
N LYS A 354 13.43 -7.31 -0.71
CA LYS A 354 12.99 -8.30 -1.70
C LYS A 354 11.59 -8.85 -1.45
N GLU A 355 11.01 -8.55 -0.31
CA GLU A 355 9.76 -9.15 0.17
C GLU A 355 8.79 -8.08 0.63
N PRO A 356 7.47 -8.28 0.44
CA PRO A 356 6.48 -7.40 1.03
C PRO A 356 6.52 -7.49 2.56
N PHE A 357 5.81 -6.60 3.22
CA PHE A 357 5.62 -6.64 4.66
C PHE A 357 4.14 -6.56 5.03
N VAL A 358 3.83 -6.96 6.26
CA VAL A 358 2.55 -6.70 6.90
C VAL A 358 2.76 -5.75 8.08
N ILE A 359 1.90 -4.75 8.23
CA ILE A 359 1.89 -3.80 9.34
C ILE A 359 0.46 -3.62 9.84
N GLY A 360 0.23 -3.82 11.14
CA GLY A 360 -1.13 -3.81 11.69
C GLY A 360 -2.08 -4.77 10.97
N GLY A 361 -1.58 -5.90 10.48
CA GLY A 361 -2.34 -6.88 9.69
C GLY A 361 -2.52 -6.55 8.20
N ILE A 362 -2.15 -5.34 7.75
CA ILE A 362 -2.29 -4.88 6.35
C ILE A 362 -1.02 -5.22 5.57
N GLU A 363 -1.15 -5.96 4.46
CA GLU A 363 -0.05 -6.32 3.58
C GLU A 363 0.29 -5.14 2.64
N CYS A 364 1.55 -4.76 2.55
CA CYS A 364 2.04 -3.59 1.83
C CYS A 364 3.29 -3.87 1.01
N ALA A 365 3.61 -2.97 0.07
CA ALA A 365 4.86 -2.92 -0.67
C ALA A 365 5.18 -4.22 -1.42
N LEU A 366 4.24 -4.73 -2.22
CA LEU A 366 4.35 -5.97 -3.00
C LEU A 366 5.36 -5.88 -4.16
N GLY A 367 5.93 -4.72 -4.44
CA GLY A 367 6.88 -4.47 -5.53
C GLY A 367 6.32 -3.66 -6.69
N GLY A 368 5.21 -2.98 -6.50
CA GLY A 368 4.65 -1.97 -7.39
C GLY A 368 4.23 -0.73 -6.64
N TYR A 369 4.12 0.39 -7.34
CA TYR A 369 3.58 1.62 -6.79
C TYR A 369 2.09 1.46 -6.47
N GLU A 370 1.65 1.88 -5.30
CA GLU A 370 0.24 1.95 -4.95
C GLU A 370 -0.32 3.33 -5.30
N VAL A 371 -1.33 3.36 -6.18
CA VAL A 371 -1.96 4.60 -6.65
C VAL A 371 -3.12 4.96 -5.74
N LEU A 372 -3.12 6.19 -5.22
CA LEU A 372 -4.27 6.71 -4.49
C LEU A 372 -5.42 7.05 -5.43
N GLY A 373 -6.56 6.40 -5.24
CA GLY A 373 -7.73 6.53 -6.12
C GLY A 373 -8.58 7.77 -5.85
N ASN A 374 -8.36 8.47 -4.75
CA ASN A 374 -9.14 9.65 -4.36
C ASN A 374 -8.33 10.95 -4.35
N VAL A 375 -7.05 10.92 -4.76
CA VAL A 375 -6.15 12.08 -4.74
C VAL A 375 -5.71 12.46 -6.15
N VAL A 376 -5.81 13.73 -6.48
CA VAL A 376 -5.31 14.30 -7.74
C VAL A 376 -4.48 15.55 -7.44
N MET A 377 -3.31 15.63 -8.05
CA MET A 377 -2.47 16.82 -8.02
C MET A 377 -2.67 17.64 -9.30
N ASP A 378 -2.83 18.96 -9.16
CA ASP A 378 -2.97 19.91 -10.26
C ASP A 378 -1.79 20.86 -10.28
N ILE A 379 -1.00 20.84 -11.36
CA ILE A 379 0.18 21.69 -11.51
C ILE A 379 -0.25 23.11 -11.80
N GLN A 380 0.24 24.04 -11.00
CA GLN A 380 0.03 25.47 -11.11
C GLN A 380 1.34 26.21 -11.33
N THR A 381 1.27 27.33 -12.03
CA THR A 381 2.39 28.28 -12.13
C THR A 381 2.00 29.57 -11.44
N GLY A 382 2.68 29.88 -10.34
CA GLY A 382 2.48 31.08 -9.55
C GLY A 382 3.30 32.27 -10.04
N GLU A 383 3.37 33.28 -9.22
CA GLU A 383 4.20 34.48 -9.47
C GLU A 383 5.68 34.09 -9.63
N ASN A 384 6.39 34.82 -10.47
CA ASN A 384 7.82 34.57 -10.79
C ASN A 384 8.09 33.18 -11.37
N ALA A 385 7.11 32.56 -12.06
CA ALA A 385 7.21 31.24 -12.67
C ALA A 385 7.51 30.09 -11.66
N VAL A 386 7.18 30.28 -10.39
CA VAL A 386 7.28 29.22 -9.39
C VAL A 386 6.21 28.18 -9.68
N VAL A 387 6.65 26.92 -9.88
CA VAL A 387 5.73 25.78 -10.10
C VAL A 387 5.41 25.13 -8.76
N TYR A 388 4.14 24.86 -8.53
CA TYR A 388 3.64 24.13 -7.37
C TYR A 388 2.48 23.22 -7.77
N ARG A 389 2.07 22.33 -6.87
CA ARG A 389 0.93 21.43 -7.08
C ARG A 389 -0.08 21.63 -5.98
N ASP A 390 -1.28 21.97 -6.37
CA ASP A 390 -2.46 21.86 -5.52
C ASP A 390 -2.85 20.38 -5.39
N VAL A 391 -3.26 19.96 -4.20
CA VAL A 391 -3.67 18.58 -3.91
C VAL A 391 -5.16 18.56 -3.61
N TYR A 392 -5.91 17.81 -4.40
CA TYR A 392 -7.37 17.68 -4.28
C TYR A 392 -7.72 16.26 -3.82
N ILE A 393 -8.63 16.14 -2.89
CA ILE A 393 -9.06 14.88 -2.27
C ILE A 393 -10.58 14.72 -2.45
N CYS A 394 -11.00 13.57 -2.99
CA CYS A 394 -12.40 13.20 -3.13
C CYS A 394 -12.85 12.34 -1.96
N HIS A 395 -13.93 12.74 -1.29
CA HIS A 395 -14.54 11.98 -0.19
C HIS A 395 -15.81 11.22 -0.61
N ASP A 396 -16.12 11.21 -1.90
CA ASP A 396 -17.30 10.55 -2.47
C ASP A 396 -16.90 9.82 -3.75
N ALA A 397 -16.67 8.51 -3.63
CA ALA A 397 -16.21 7.67 -4.72
C ALA A 397 -17.11 7.77 -5.96
N SER A 398 -18.39 8.04 -5.81
CA SER A 398 -19.32 8.22 -6.93
C SER A 398 -19.05 9.46 -7.78
N LYS A 399 -18.23 10.39 -7.27
CA LYS A 399 -17.80 11.63 -7.95
C LYS A 399 -16.38 11.59 -8.49
N LEU A 400 -15.72 10.44 -8.40
CA LEU A 400 -14.39 10.27 -8.97
C LEU A 400 -14.41 10.48 -10.48
N THR A 401 -13.47 11.28 -10.96
CA THR A 401 -13.38 11.68 -12.36
C THR A 401 -11.98 12.17 -12.71
N THR A 402 -11.69 12.26 -14.01
CA THR A 402 -10.50 12.93 -14.55
C THR A 402 -10.82 14.34 -15.10
N ASP A 403 -12.08 14.78 -15.01
CA ASP A 403 -12.48 16.13 -15.40
C ASP A 403 -12.06 17.15 -14.34
N MET A 404 -11.06 17.96 -14.63
CA MET A 404 -10.52 18.95 -13.73
C MET A 404 -11.49 20.04 -13.30
N SER A 405 -12.54 20.31 -14.08
CA SER A 405 -13.58 21.25 -13.68
C SER A 405 -14.36 20.73 -12.47
N ILE A 406 -14.47 19.41 -12.34
CA ILE A 406 -15.08 18.72 -11.20
C ILE A 406 -14.05 18.49 -10.09
N VAL A 407 -12.85 17.98 -10.43
CA VAL A 407 -11.76 17.74 -9.44
C VAL A 407 -11.49 19.00 -8.60
N ARG A 408 -11.44 20.17 -9.20
CA ARG A 408 -11.23 21.44 -8.49
C ARG A 408 -12.39 21.86 -7.55
N THR A 409 -13.48 21.11 -7.52
CA THR A 409 -14.56 21.27 -6.54
C THR A 409 -14.44 20.34 -5.34
N TRP A 410 -13.48 19.39 -5.37
CA TRP A 410 -13.17 18.51 -4.25
C TRP A 410 -12.50 19.31 -3.12
N ASP A 411 -12.30 18.65 -1.99
CA ASP A 411 -11.55 19.27 -0.91
C ASP A 411 -10.10 19.46 -1.30
N LYS A 412 -9.60 20.65 -1.02
CA LYS A 412 -8.21 21.01 -1.32
C LYS A 412 -7.41 20.99 -0.04
N SER A 413 -6.29 20.24 -0.03
CA SER A 413 -5.35 20.28 1.09
C SER A 413 -4.85 21.72 1.33
N PRO A 414 -4.66 22.15 2.59
CA PRO A 414 -4.02 23.42 2.90
C PRO A 414 -2.53 23.44 2.54
N TYR A 415 -1.95 22.30 2.24
CA TYR A 415 -0.55 22.14 1.87
C TYR A 415 -0.37 21.99 0.36
N ILE A 416 0.74 22.50 -0.15
CA ILE A 416 1.11 22.43 -1.57
C ILE A 416 2.48 21.77 -1.71
N ILE A 417 2.69 21.09 -2.83
CA ILE A 417 3.99 20.54 -3.19
C ILE A 417 4.70 21.57 -4.09
N THR A 418 5.79 22.14 -3.60
CA THR A 418 6.59 23.11 -4.39
C THR A 418 7.71 22.40 -5.14
N GLY A 419 8.15 23.01 -6.26
CA GLY A 419 9.27 22.55 -7.04
C GLY A 419 8.89 21.73 -8.26
N ASN A 420 9.88 21.59 -9.14
CA ASN A 420 9.75 21.01 -10.45
C ASN A 420 11.06 20.32 -10.80
N THR A 421 11.19 19.02 -10.47
CA THR A 421 12.43 18.27 -10.60
C THR A 421 12.22 17.02 -11.45
N GLU A 422 13.19 16.71 -12.33
CA GLU A 422 13.24 15.43 -13.05
C GLU A 422 14.18 14.42 -12.37
N SER A 423 14.41 14.56 -11.08
CA SER A 423 15.25 13.66 -10.30
C SER A 423 14.64 13.41 -8.94
N TRP A 424 14.96 12.28 -8.36
CA TRP A 424 14.62 11.99 -6.99
C TRP A 424 15.23 13.00 -6.03
N ARG A 425 14.43 13.47 -5.09
CA ARG A 425 14.80 14.26 -3.93
C ARG A 425 14.27 13.55 -2.69
N TYR A 426 14.83 13.81 -1.53
CA TYR A 426 14.37 13.20 -0.29
C TYR A 426 13.53 14.18 0.52
N ILE A 427 12.36 13.74 0.96
CA ILE A 427 11.38 14.54 1.70
C ILE A 427 11.97 14.91 3.06
N SER A 428 12.01 16.22 3.35
CA SER A 428 12.48 16.74 4.63
C SER A 428 11.37 17.18 5.56
N GLU A 429 10.21 17.58 5.01
CA GLU A 429 9.05 18.03 5.77
C GLU A 429 7.74 17.60 5.09
N GLU A 430 6.75 17.25 5.92
CA GLU A 430 5.40 16.93 5.53
C GLU A 430 4.40 17.85 6.22
N GLY A 431 3.42 18.33 5.47
CA GLY A 431 2.21 18.92 6.02
C GLY A 431 1.22 17.82 6.39
N ILE A 432 0.78 17.78 7.65
CA ILE A 432 -0.14 16.73 8.12
C ILE A 432 -1.58 17.24 8.04
N ASP A 433 -2.30 16.77 7.05
CA ASP A 433 -3.71 17.08 6.82
C ASP A 433 -4.61 15.99 7.42
N ILE A 434 -4.87 16.09 8.73
CA ILE A 434 -5.67 15.08 9.44
C ILE A 434 -7.12 15.04 8.90
N ASP A 435 -7.67 16.19 8.46
CA ASP A 435 -9.05 16.27 8.01
C ASP A 435 -9.27 15.49 6.70
N ASN A 436 -8.25 15.45 5.85
CA ASN A 436 -8.26 14.70 4.59
C ASN A 436 -7.48 13.36 4.67
N GLY A 437 -6.90 13.04 5.84
CA GLY A 437 -6.12 11.83 6.05
C GLY A 437 -4.94 11.72 5.08
N LEU A 438 -4.13 12.79 4.97
CA LEU A 438 -3.02 12.82 4.02
C LEU A 438 -1.81 13.58 4.59
N MET A 439 -0.62 13.07 4.34
CA MET A 439 0.63 13.81 4.53
C MET A 439 1.11 14.30 3.17
N VAL A 440 1.42 15.59 3.07
CA VAL A 440 1.80 16.26 1.82
C VAL A 440 3.24 16.77 1.92
N PRO A 441 4.16 16.35 1.05
CA PRO A 441 5.55 16.85 1.05
C PRO A 441 5.59 18.36 0.86
N THR A 442 6.12 19.08 1.84
CA THR A 442 6.25 20.55 1.82
C THR A 442 7.69 21.02 1.61
N ALA A 443 8.67 20.16 1.92
CA ALA A 443 10.10 20.40 1.65
C ALA A 443 10.84 19.08 1.34
N TYR A 444 11.98 19.18 0.59
CA TYR A 444 12.70 18.01 0.06
C TYR A 444 14.22 18.22 0.02
N GLU A 445 14.78 18.68 1.12
CA GLU A 445 16.23 18.91 1.27
C GLU A 445 16.93 17.85 2.14
N ALA A 446 16.26 16.70 2.37
CA ALA A 446 16.80 15.59 3.15
C ALA A 446 17.74 14.69 2.33
N THR A 447 18.13 13.57 2.91
CA THR A 447 18.87 12.46 2.30
C THR A 447 18.14 11.15 2.58
N SER A 448 18.57 10.04 1.97
CA SER A 448 18.04 8.70 2.26
C SER A 448 18.16 8.25 3.73
N ASN A 449 18.81 9.06 4.59
CA ASN A 449 19.02 8.74 6.01
C ASN A 449 18.55 9.87 6.96
N THR A 450 17.94 10.92 6.42
CA THR A 450 17.49 12.08 7.21
C THR A 450 16.10 12.53 6.77
N GLY A 451 15.38 13.25 7.63
CA GLY A 451 14.00 13.65 7.39
C GLY A 451 13.09 12.43 7.28
N PHE A 452 12.18 12.41 6.32
CA PHE A 452 11.33 11.25 6.03
C PHE A 452 12.07 10.15 5.25
N SER A 453 13.29 10.42 4.78
CA SER A 453 14.18 9.49 4.09
C SER A 453 13.64 8.85 2.81
N ASP A 454 12.42 9.19 2.41
CA ASP A 454 11.74 8.67 1.23
C ASP A 454 11.76 9.70 0.09
N GLY A 455 11.63 9.21 -1.14
CA GLY A 455 11.83 10.00 -2.34
C GLY A 455 10.61 10.84 -2.73
N LEU A 456 10.88 12.05 -3.22
CA LEU A 456 9.93 12.85 -3.98
C LEU A 456 10.41 12.95 -5.43
N TYR A 457 9.55 12.56 -6.37
CA TYR A 457 9.79 12.76 -7.79
C TYR A 457 8.66 13.56 -8.41
N THR A 458 8.98 14.74 -8.90
CA THR A 458 8.07 15.57 -9.70
C THR A 458 8.64 15.75 -11.10
N ASP A 459 7.79 16.00 -12.09
CA ASP A 459 8.23 16.28 -13.46
C ASP A 459 8.50 17.77 -13.71
N LYS A 460 9.04 18.11 -14.88
CA LYS A 460 9.24 19.50 -15.34
C LYS A 460 7.96 20.15 -15.90
N GLY A 461 6.82 19.49 -15.84
CA GLY A 461 5.56 20.05 -16.32
C GLY A 461 5.20 21.34 -15.61
N THR A 462 4.68 22.31 -16.34
CA THR A 462 4.20 23.59 -15.83
C THR A 462 2.69 23.65 -15.71
N SER A 463 1.99 22.60 -16.14
CA SER A 463 0.54 22.46 -16.10
C SER A 463 0.12 20.99 -16.23
N GLY A 464 -1.12 20.70 -15.87
CA GLY A 464 -1.75 19.39 -16.00
C GLY A 464 -1.90 18.63 -14.70
N GLN A 465 -2.57 17.50 -14.79
CA GLN A 465 -2.88 16.65 -13.63
C GLN A 465 -1.81 15.59 -13.42
N ARG A 466 -1.64 15.17 -12.16
CA ARG A 466 -0.74 14.08 -11.80
C ARG A 466 -1.39 13.13 -10.82
N GLU A 467 -1.05 11.86 -10.97
CA GLU A 467 -1.38 10.79 -10.03
C GLU A 467 -0.49 10.87 -8.79
N TRP A 468 -0.98 10.34 -7.67
CA TRP A 468 -0.20 10.11 -6.46
C TRP A 468 0.18 8.64 -6.35
N TRP A 469 1.47 8.32 -6.44
CA TRP A 469 2.01 6.98 -6.31
C TRP A 469 2.84 6.83 -5.05
N ALA A 470 2.46 5.86 -4.21
CA ALA A 470 3.07 5.58 -2.90
C ALA A 470 3.88 4.26 -2.90
N PHE A 471 4.56 3.96 -1.80
CA PHE A 471 5.38 2.79 -1.46
C PHE A 471 6.60 2.53 -2.34
N GLY A 472 6.56 2.79 -3.62
CA GLY A 472 7.63 2.46 -4.56
C GLY A 472 7.47 1.07 -5.18
N ASN A 473 8.31 0.79 -6.18
CA ASN A 473 8.34 -0.49 -6.88
C ASN A 473 9.69 -1.21 -6.70
N LEU A 474 9.84 -2.37 -7.33
CA LEU A 474 11.04 -3.22 -7.31
C LEU A 474 12.37 -2.48 -7.58
N HIS A 475 12.33 -1.27 -8.11
CA HIS A 475 13.46 -0.51 -8.67
C HIS A 475 13.91 0.68 -7.81
N ASN A 476 13.12 1.08 -6.82
CA ASN A 476 13.34 2.34 -6.11
C ASN A 476 14.49 2.28 -5.10
N GLY A 477 14.77 1.10 -4.55
CA GLY A 477 15.83 0.97 -3.56
C GLY A 477 15.60 1.92 -2.36
N SER A 478 16.57 2.79 -2.10
CA SER A 478 16.51 3.75 -0.99
C SER A 478 15.52 4.90 -1.18
N ASP A 479 14.98 5.10 -2.39
CA ASP A 479 13.98 6.15 -2.63
C ASP A 479 12.58 5.72 -2.19
N ALA A 480 12.34 4.40 -2.01
CA ALA A 480 11.05 3.84 -1.61
C ALA A 480 10.71 4.11 -0.14
N GLY A 481 9.46 3.81 0.23
CA GLY A 481 8.97 3.84 1.60
C GLY A 481 7.52 4.34 1.70
N ALA A 482 6.99 4.40 2.92
CA ALA A 482 5.60 4.77 3.14
C ALA A 482 5.28 6.25 2.84
N TRP A 483 6.30 7.10 2.69
CA TRP A 483 6.16 8.53 2.37
C TRP A 483 6.61 8.88 0.95
N ILE A 484 7.10 7.92 0.16
CA ILE A 484 7.47 8.21 -1.23
C ILE A 484 6.30 8.83 -1.99
N LEU A 485 6.59 9.86 -2.75
CA LEU A 485 5.67 10.41 -3.73
C LEU A 485 6.31 10.43 -5.12
N ARG A 486 5.77 9.64 -6.03
CA ARG A 486 6.06 9.77 -7.45
C ARG A 486 4.88 10.47 -8.14
N GLY A 487 4.95 11.78 -8.22
CA GLY A 487 3.92 12.67 -8.78
C GLY A 487 4.27 13.15 -10.20
N ARG A 488 4.69 12.22 -11.06
CA ARG A 488 5.20 12.54 -12.39
C ARG A 488 4.17 12.34 -13.52
N PHE A 489 3.33 11.33 -13.38
CA PHE A 489 2.52 10.84 -14.48
C PHE A 489 1.13 11.44 -14.49
N ASP A 490 0.56 11.60 -15.70
CA ASP A 490 -0.83 12.01 -15.87
C ASP A 490 -1.82 10.89 -15.50
N LEU A 491 -3.09 11.24 -15.35
CA LEU A 491 -4.14 10.33 -14.89
C LEU A 491 -4.46 9.15 -15.84
N GLY A 492 -3.87 9.14 -17.01
CA GLY A 492 -4.01 8.07 -17.99
C GLY A 492 -2.79 7.17 -18.14
N HIS A 493 -1.71 7.48 -17.41
CA HIS A 493 -0.49 6.68 -17.50
C HIS A 493 -0.71 5.27 -16.94
N ALA A 494 -0.30 4.26 -17.71
CA ALA A 494 -0.52 2.86 -17.37
C ALA A 494 0.79 2.08 -17.41
N ASP A 495 1.04 1.30 -16.34
CA ASP A 495 2.25 0.50 -16.18
C ASP A 495 1.91 -0.85 -15.49
N TRP A 496 2.72 -1.87 -15.74
CA TRP A 496 2.62 -3.17 -15.04
C TRP A 496 3.05 -3.09 -13.56
N GLY A 497 3.84 -2.10 -13.21
CA GLY A 497 4.29 -1.82 -11.84
C GLY A 497 3.33 -0.92 -11.05
N ILE A 498 2.13 -0.64 -11.57
CA ILE A 498 1.07 0.09 -10.88
C ILE A 498 0.16 -0.90 -10.18
N LEU A 499 0.01 -0.72 -8.89
CA LEU A 499 -0.91 -1.43 -8.02
C LEU A 499 -1.89 -0.43 -7.41
N SER A 500 -2.87 -0.93 -6.72
CA SER A 500 -3.67 -0.19 -5.77
C SER A 500 -4.35 -1.15 -4.80
N ARG A 501 -5.07 -0.63 -3.83
CA ARG A 501 -5.86 -1.37 -2.86
C ARG A 501 -7.34 -1.05 -3.10
N LEU A 502 -8.23 -2.03 -3.02
CA LEU A 502 -9.67 -1.72 -3.02
C LEU A 502 -10.01 -1.13 -1.65
N SER A 503 -10.46 0.11 -1.61
CA SER A 503 -10.76 0.78 -0.34
C SER A 503 -12.23 0.66 0.04
N PRO A 504 -12.55 0.35 1.32
CA PRO A 504 -13.86 0.54 1.88
C PRO A 504 -14.18 2.01 2.20
N ASN A 505 -13.17 2.89 2.15
CA ASN A 505 -13.20 4.26 2.66
C ASN A 505 -13.43 5.30 1.56
N GLY A 506 -14.03 4.91 0.43
CA GLY A 506 -14.33 5.81 -0.67
C GLY A 506 -15.52 6.76 -0.43
N MET A 507 -16.34 6.45 0.55
CA MET A 507 -17.51 7.22 0.95
C MET A 507 -17.39 7.55 2.43
N TYR A 508 -16.84 8.70 2.78
CA TYR A 508 -16.82 9.16 4.16
C TYR A 508 -17.22 10.63 4.23
N GLY A 509 -17.94 10.97 5.32
CA GLY A 509 -18.48 12.30 5.47
C GLY A 509 -17.38 13.33 5.71
N ASN A 510 -17.45 14.44 4.97
CA ASN A 510 -16.74 15.63 5.36
C ASN A 510 -17.19 16.05 6.76
N ARG A 511 -16.26 16.27 7.66
CA ARG A 511 -16.58 17.04 8.86
C ARG A 511 -17.06 18.42 8.39
N LYS A 512 -18.37 18.64 8.38
CA LYS A 512 -18.86 19.99 8.36
C LYS A 512 -18.23 20.66 9.58
N ALA A 513 -17.39 21.66 9.33
CA ALA A 513 -16.86 22.48 10.39
C ALA A 513 -18.04 22.81 11.33
N SER A 514 -17.95 22.33 12.57
CA SER A 514 -18.90 22.72 13.60
C SER A 514 -18.78 24.23 13.71
N SER A 515 -19.76 24.91 13.13
CA SER A 515 -19.94 26.36 13.17
C SER A 515 -20.04 26.85 14.61
#